data_82bb88c50be2c8d10bdd1c6279dda169
#
_entry.id   82bb88c50be2c8d10bdd1c6279dda169
#
_cell.length_a   1.000
_cell.length_b   1.000
_cell.length_c   1.000
_cell.angle_alpha   90.00
_cell.angle_beta   90.00
_cell.angle_gamma   90.00
#
_symmetry.space_group_name_H-M   'P 1'
#
loop_
_entity.id
_entity.type
_entity.pdbx_description
1 polymer ?
#
loop_
_entity_poly.entity_id
_entity_poly.type
_entity_poly.pdbx_seq_one_letter_code
_entity_poly.pdbx_strand_id
1 'polypeptide(L)'
;MIQASNQQKPTRQQVVDDLLVALTAVDNGPITVSSQVEDEHLEIRVKWTKNYGYLDISHLAGWIASYRLSSIEVYLLSLSVTLFVKIKYSELEPDESDSHTNYYQL
;
A
#
# COMPACT_ATOMS: atom_id res chain seq x y z
N MET A 1 6.45 22.66 22.77
CA MET A 1 6.20 22.35 22.28
C MET A 1 5.70 21.71 21.66
N ILE A 2 5.43 21.62 21.36
CA ILE A 2 4.77 20.97 20.77
C ILE A 2 4.80 19.98 20.07
N GLN A 3 4.87 19.38 19.90
CA GLN A 3 4.77 18.51 19.39
C GLN A 3 4.35 17.32 19.30
N ALA A 4 4.23 16.78 20.17
CA ALA A 4 3.77 15.40 20.24
C ALA A 4 2.48 15.20 19.49
N SER A 5 1.73 16.25 19.36
CA SER A 5 0.53 16.26 18.55
C SER A 5 0.82 15.94 17.09
N ASN A 6 2.08 16.04 16.70
CA ASN A 6 2.48 15.72 15.34
C ASN A 6 2.64 14.23 15.10
N GLN A 7 2.39 13.44 16.15
CA GLN A 7 2.42 11.98 16.06
C GLN A 7 1.07 11.41 15.62
N GLN A 8 0.32 12.21 14.91
CA GLN A 8 -0.98 11.79 14.43
C GLN A 8 -0.87 10.58 13.52
N LYS A 9 -1.73 9.60 13.75
CA LYS A 9 -1.74 8.39 12.93
C LYS A 9 -2.37 8.69 11.57
N PRO A 10 -1.88 8.07 10.51
CA PRO A 10 -2.50 8.23 9.20
C PRO A 10 -3.81 7.46 9.12
N THR A 11 -4.71 7.91 8.24
CA THR A 11 -5.89 7.14 7.91
C THR A 11 -5.52 6.12 6.84
N ARG A 12 -6.38 5.10 6.68
CA ARG A 12 -6.25 4.16 5.58
C ARG A 12 -6.14 4.87 4.23
N GLN A 13 -6.97 5.90 4.04
CA GLN A 13 -6.99 6.64 2.78
C GLN A 13 -5.66 7.34 2.51
N GLN A 14 -5.04 7.92 3.54
CA GLN A 14 -3.74 8.57 3.37
C GLN A 14 -2.67 7.57 2.96
N VAL A 15 -2.65 6.41 3.60
CA VAL A 15 -1.68 5.36 3.29
C VAL A 15 -1.83 4.92 1.84
N VAL A 16 -3.06 4.69 1.40
CA VAL A 16 -3.33 4.22 0.03
C VAL A 16 -3.05 5.32 -0.98
N ASP A 17 -3.46 6.57 -0.70
CA ASP A 17 -3.22 7.68 -1.62
C ASP A 17 -1.73 7.90 -1.85
N ASP A 18 -0.93 7.82 -0.80
CA ASP A 18 0.52 7.97 -0.93
C ASP A 18 1.12 6.82 -1.76
N LEU A 19 0.58 5.62 -1.60
CA LEU A 19 1.00 4.48 -2.41
C LEU A 19 0.67 4.70 -3.88
N LEU A 20 -0.55 5.18 -4.16
CA LEU A 20 -0.96 5.43 -5.54
C LEU A 20 -0.07 6.48 -6.21
N VAL A 21 0.30 7.53 -5.47
CA VAL A 21 1.23 8.53 -5.98
C VAL A 21 2.59 7.89 -6.30
N ALA A 22 3.10 7.06 -5.41
CA ALA A 22 4.38 6.37 -5.65
C ALA A 22 4.30 5.47 -6.88
N LEU A 23 3.17 4.78 -7.06
CA LEU A 23 2.98 3.86 -8.18
C LEU A 23 2.83 4.58 -9.52
N THR A 24 2.32 5.81 -9.53
CA THR A 24 2.21 6.56 -10.79
C THR A 24 3.56 6.91 -11.38
N ALA A 25 4.62 6.86 -10.60
CA ALA A 25 5.97 7.08 -11.10
C ALA A 25 6.58 5.83 -11.73
N VAL A 26 5.87 4.70 -11.64
CA VAL A 26 6.36 3.41 -12.16
C VAL A 26 5.69 3.13 -13.49
N ASP A 27 6.49 2.96 -14.54
CA ASP A 27 5.95 2.64 -15.86
C ASP A 27 6.07 1.13 -16.10
N ASN A 28 5.16 0.38 -15.48
CA ASN A 28 5.15 -1.08 -15.53
C ASN A 28 3.86 -1.64 -16.13
N GLY A 29 3.16 -0.85 -16.94
CA GLY A 29 1.89 -1.28 -17.51
C GLY A 29 0.76 -1.20 -16.49
N PRO A 30 -0.34 -1.90 -16.74
CA PRO A 30 -1.49 -1.84 -15.85
C PRO A 30 -1.18 -2.35 -14.44
N ILE A 31 -1.58 -1.58 -13.44
CA ILE A 31 -1.40 -1.93 -12.03
C ILE A 31 -2.76 -1.91 -11.35
N THR A 32 -3.06 -2.95 -10.61
CA THR A 32 -4.28 -3.03 -9.81
C THR A 32 -3.90 -2.98 -8.33
N VAL A 33 -4.59 -2.11 -7.58
CA VAL A 33 -4.37 -2.00 -6.14
C VAL A 33 -5.69 -2.31 -5.45
N SER A 34 -5.65 -3.15 -4.42
CA SER A 34 -6.79 -3.38 -3.56
C SER A 34 -6.39 -3.18 -2.11
N SER A 35 -7.33 -2.74 -1.29
CA SER A 35 -7.09 -2.58 0.14
C SER A 35 -8.32 -2.96 0.92
N GLN A 36 -8.11 -3.57 2.07
CA GLN A 36 -9.18 -3.94 2.99
C GLN A 36 -8.62 -4.01 4.41
N VAL A 37 -9.51 -3.86 5.38
CA VAL A 37 -9.15 -4.07 6.78
C VAL A 37 -9.67 -5.43 7.20
N GLU A 38 -8.77 -6.30 7.63
CA GLU A 38 -9.11 -7.66 8.01
C GLU A 38 -8.14 -8.14 9.08
N ASP A 39 -8.64 -8.87 10.07
CA ASP A 39 -7.81 -9.43 11.14
C ASP A 39 -6.90 -8.40 11.81
N GLU A 40 -7.48 -7.24 12.12
CA GLU A 40 -6.77 -6.15 12.79
C GLU A 40 -5.59 -5.60 11.99
N HIS A 41 -5.62 -5.78 10.67
CA HIS A 41 -4.61 -5.25 9.77
C HIS A 41 -5.26 -4.57 8.58
N LEU A 42 -4.59 -3.54 8.08
CA LEU A 42 -4.85 -3.04 6.74
C LEU A 42 -4.01 -3.89 5.79
N GLU A 43 -4.68 -4.54 4.86
CA GLU A 43 -4.04 -5.38 3.85
C GLU A 43 -4.12 -4.67 2.51
N ILE A 44 -2.98 -4.50 1.88
CA ILE A 44 -2.89 -3.85 0.57
C ILE A 44 -2.22 -4.81 -0.40
N ARG A 45 -2.84 -5.00 -1.55
CA ARG A 45 -2.28 -5.83 -2.63
C ARG A 45 -2.05 -4.97 -3.85
N VAL A 46 -0.85 -5.05 -4.39
CA VAL A 46 -0.48 -4.39 -5.63
C VAL A 46 -0.11 -5.46 -6.64
N LYS A 47 -0.81 -5.50 -7.76
CA LYS A 47 -0.61 -6.54 -8.78
C LYS A 47 -0.30 -5.88 -10.11
N TRP A 48 0.74 -6.38 -10.79
CA TRP A 48 1.10 -5.93 -12.12
C TRP A 48 1.58 -7.10 -12.98
N THR A 49 1.61 -6.89 -14.29
CA THR A 49 1.97 -7.93 -15.25
C THR A 49 3.47 -7.92 -15.49
N LYS A 50 4.08 -9.10 -15.49
CA LYS A 50 5.53 -9.25 -15.69
C LYS A 50 6.02 -8.89 -17.08
N ASN A 51 5.12 -8.78 -18.05
CA ASN A 51 5.51 -8.56 -19.44
C ASN A 51 6.23 -7.24 -19.70
N TYR A 52 6.15 -6.32 -18.76
CA TYR A 52 6.75 -5.00 -18.90
C TYR A 52 8.04 -4.86 -18.08
N GLY A 53 8.65 -6.00 -17.79
CA GLY A 53 9.89 -6.00 -17.06
C GLY A 53 9.68 -6.22 -15.58
N TYR A 54 10.51 -5.63 -14.79
CA TYR A 54 10.43 -5.80 -13.34
C TYR A 54 10.04 -4.50 -12.67
N LEU A 55 9.39 -4.62 -11.53
CA LEU A 55 9.06 -3.47 -10.71
C LEU A 55 10.34 -2.90 -10.11
N ASP A 56 10.56 -1.62 -10.32
CA ASP A 56 11.65 -0.94 -9.62
C ASP A 56 11.17 -0.56 -8.23
N ILE A 57 11.48 -1.40 -7.28
CA ILE A 57 11.06 -1.21 -5.88
C ILE A 57 11.59 0.09 -5.31
N SER A 58 12.65 0.66 -5.91
CA SER A 58 13.19 1.93 -5.42
C SER A 58 12.14 3.04 -5.42
N HIS A 59 11.18 2.99 -6.33
CA HIS A 59 10.08 3.96 -6.35
C HIS A 59 9.16 3.83 -5.16
N LEU A 60 9.15 2.67 -4.51
CA LEU A 60 8.33 2.44 -3.34
C LEU A 60 9.08 2.64 -2.03
N ALA A 61 10.39 2.84 -2.10
CA ALA A 61 11.22 2.91 -0.90
C ALA A 61 10.77 4.02 0.05
N GLY A 62 10.44 5.18 -0.49
CA GLY A 62 9.96 6.29 0.33
C GLY A 62 8.64 5.97 1.03
N TRP A 63 7.73 5.32 0.30
CA TRP A 63 6.45 4.93 0.88
C TRP A 63 6.65 3.88 1.97
N ILE A 64 7.47 2.86 1.70
CA ILE A 64 7.77 1.82 2.66
C ILE A 64 8.38 2.41 3.94
N ALA A 65 9.27 3.38 3.78
CA ALA A 65 9.93 4.02 4.92
C ALA A 65 9.01 4.95 5.71
N SER A 66 7.92 5.41 5.10
CA SER A 66 7.01 6.37 5.73
C SER A 66 6.02 5.72 6.70
N TYR A 67 5.85 4.42 6.62
CA TYR A 67 4.83 3.72 7.41
C TYR A 67 5.41 2.53 8.13
N ARG A 68 4.77 2.16 9.24
CA ARG A 68 5.18 0.99 10.03
C ARG A 68 4.49 -0.24 9.48
N LEU A 69 5.14 -0.91 8.54
CA LEU A 69 4.62 -2.13 7.96
C LEU A 69 4.87 -3.29 8.92
N SER A 70 3.86 -4.13 9.13
CA SER A 70 4.03 -5.35 9.90
C SER A 70 4.58 -6.48 9.04
N SER A 71 4.28 -6.45 7.74
CA SER A 71 4.86 -7.41 6.81
C SER A 71 4.80 -6.88 5.39
N ILE A 72 5.70 -7.37 4.57
CA ILE A 72 5.72 -7.11 3.14
C ILE A 72 6.17 -8.41 2.46
N GLU A 73 5.37 -8.89 1.51
CA GLU A 73 5.63 -10.13 0.81
C GLU A 73 5.47 -9.92 -0.69
N VAL A 74 6.27 -10.66 -1.46
CA VAL A 74 6.21 -10.59 -2.92
C VAL A 74 5.90 -12.00 -3.43
N TYR A 75 4.83 -12.09 -4.22
CA TYR A 75 4.43 -13.34 -4.84
C TYR A 75 4.70 -13.28 -6.33
N LEU A 76 5.54 -14.20 -6.81
CA LEU A 76 5.91 -14.27 -8.22
C LEU A 76 5.11 -15.39 -8.88
N LEU A 77 4.25 -15.01 -9.80
CA LEU A 77 3.52 -15.97 -10.64
C LEU A 77 4.09 -15.90 -12.06
N SER A 78 3.64 -16.80 -12.93
CA SER A 78 4.22 -16.91 -14.29
C SER A 78 4.08 -15.62 -15.08
N LEU A 79 2.96 -14.91 -14.95
CA LEU A 79 2.68 -13.71 -15.72
C LEU A 79 2.43 -12.46 -14.88
N SER A 80 2.51 -12.56 -13.57
CA SER A 80 2.21 -11.42 -12.70
C SER A 80 3.07 -11.43 -11.45
N VAL A 81 3.16 -10.26 -10.84
CA VAL A 81 3.80 -10.07 -9.54
C VAL A 81 2.78 -9.41 -8.62
N THR A 82 2.67 -9.92 -7.41
CA THR A 82 1.81 -9.32 -6.39
C THR A 82 2.65 -8.94 -5.18
N LEU A 83 2.55 -7.67 -4.80
CA LEU A 83 3.12 -7.18 -3.56
C LEU A 83 2.00 -7.16 -2.52
N PHE A 84 2.23 -7.80 -1.38
CA PHE A 84 1.24 -7.89 -0.32
C PHE A 84 1.80 -7.22 0.93
N VAL A 85 1.13 -6.16 1.38
CA VAL A 85 1.60 -5.34 2.49
C VAL A 85 0.56 -5.36 3.61
N LYS A 86 1.01 -5.48 4.84
CA LYS A 86 0.13 -5.38 6.01
C LYS A 86 0.62 -4.29 6.95
N ILE A 87 -0.33 -3.55 7.49
CA ILE A 87 -0.09 -2.54 8.52
C ILE A 87 -1.07 -2.82 9.66
N LYS A 88 -0.58 -2.86 10.88
CA LYS A 88 -1.47 -3.05 12.03
C LYS A 88 -2.51 -1.93 12.09
N TYR A 89 -3.76 -2.31 12.24
CA TYR A 89 -4.84 -1.33 12.32
C TYR A 89 -4.65 -0.35 13.48
N SER A 90 -4.01 -0.78 14.55
CA SER A 90 -3.70 0.09 15.68
C SER A 90 -2.73 1.24 15.32
N GLU A 91 -2.05 1.15 14.19
CA GLU A 91 -1.18 2.22 13.69
C GLU A 91 -1.94 3.23 12.83
N LEU A 92 -3.25 3.03 12.67
CA LEU A 92 -4.06 3.87 11.80
C LEU A 92 -5.12 4.62 12.59
N GLU A 93 -5.53 5.78 12.05
CA GLU A 93 -6.70 6.48 12.53
C GLU A 93 -7.94 5.85 11.90
N PRO A 94 -8.94 5.42 12.71
CA PRO A 94 -10.14 4.79 12.15
C PRO A 94 -10.88 5.69 11.15
N ASP A 95 -11.48 5.07 10.13
CA ASP A 95 -12.23 5.75 9.10
C ASP A 95 -13.50 4.95 8.81
N GLU A 96 -14.56 5.64 8.41
CA GLU A 96 -15.83 5.00 8.05
C GLU A 96 -15.66 4.01 6.90
N SER A 97 -14.73 4.26 5.99
CA SER A 97 -14.49 3.40 4.84
C SER A 97 -13.79 2.08 5.19
N ASP A 98 -13.40 1.89 6.45
CA ASP A 98 -12.63 0.71 6.85
C ASP A 98 -13.40 -0.60 6.70
N SER A 99 -14.71 -0.55 6.62
CA SER A 99 -15.54 -1.74 6.42
C SER A 99 -15.61 -2.18 4.96
N HIS A 100 -15.07 -1.39 4.04
CA HIS A 100 -15.14 -1.66 2.61
C HIS A 100 -13.82 -2.12 2.04
N THR A 101 -13.90 -2.96 0.99
CA THR A 101 -12.74 -3.28 0.17
C THR A 101 -12.70 -2.28 -0.97
N ASN A 102 -11.56 -1.63 -1.15
CA ASN A 102 -11.38 -0.63 -2.20
C ASN A 102 -10.49 -1.15 -3.30
N TYR A 103 -10.82 -0.83 -4.54
CA TYR A 103 -10.06 -1.23 -5.71
C TYR A 103 -9.68 -0.01 -6.52
N TYR A 104 -8.44 0.00 -7.01
CA TYR A 104 -7.93 1.08 -7.86
C TYR A 104 -7.23 0.46 -9.06
N GLN A 105 -7.43 1.09 -10.23
CA GLN A 105 -6.81 0.66 -11.48
C GLN A 105 -5.96 1.81 -12.01
N LEU A 106 -4.67 1.56 -12.17
CA LEU A 106 -3.74 2.55 -12.70
C LEU A 106 -3.33 2.23 -14.13
#